data_f9b929ec3bc27c2e3a8973c212a8a2a7
#
_entry.id   f9b929ec3bc27c2e3a8973c212a8a2a7
#
_cell.length_a   1.000
_cell.length_b   1.000
_cell.length_c   1.000
_cell.angle_alpha   90.00
_cell.angle_beta   90.00
_cell.angle_gamma   90.00
#
_symmetry.space_group_name_H-M   'P 1'
#
loop_
_entity.id
_entity.type
_entity.pdbx_description
1 polymer ?
#
loop_
_entity_poly.entity_id
_entity_poly.type
_entity_poly.pdbx_seq_one_letter_code
_entity_poly.pdbx_strand_id
1 'polypeptide(L)'
;MYTADPSARVFNDTLYVYPSHDEDMATNFNMKDWHVFSTTDMQNWTDHGVAFSLNDISWASSKAWAPDCIKRNNSYYFYYPVEQSKIGVAVSDKPFGPFTDPLNKPLIDINTEGVVCNRDFIDPAVFIDDDGQAYLYMGQLVVNAVKLNKDMVSYDGKVHLLEGTDDFFEAIWMHKYNNVYYLSYVGKSGEIKYCTSDNPLGPFKYKGVILEKMNSGTNHHSIVAYNGAWYIFYHNSDLYFRNHPEEEPKFGWGHRGSPHPYRRSICFDKLYYNQDGTIQKVVTTK
;
A
#
# COMPACT_ATOMS: atom_id res chain seq x y z
N MET A 1 5.85 -7.31 -17.46
CA MET A 1 5.98 -7.27 -15.99
C MET A 1 4.61 -7.06 -15.38
N TYR A 2 4.28 -7.80 -14.37
CA TYR A 2 3.06 -7.64 -13.57
C TYR A 2 3.37 -6.94 -12.25
N THR A 3 2.53 -6.00 -11.84
CA THR A 3 2.72 -5.18 -10.64
C THR A 3 1.41 -4.99 -9.92
N ALA A 4 1.45 -4.91 -8.59
CA ALA A 4 0.26 -4.78 -7.77
C ALA A 4 0.49 -3.88 -6.55
N ASP A 5 -0.53 -3.73 -5.72
CA ASP A 5 -0.45 -3.10 -4.41
C ASP A 5 0.25 -1.71 -4.45
N PRO A 6 -0.25 -0.77 -5.27
CA PRO A 6 0.45 0.48 -5.55
C PRO A 6 0.49 1.41 -4.35
N SER A 7 1.69 1.80 -3.91
CA SER A 7 1.91 2.96 -3.06
C SER A 7 2.38 4.13 -3.93
N ALA A 8 1.49 5.09 -4.17
CA ALA A 8 1.77 6.27 -4.98
C ALA A 8 2.14 7.46 -4.09
N ARG A 9 3.29 8.08 -4.34
CA ARG A 9 3.84 9.19 -3.56
C ARG A 9 4.38 10.29 -4.48
N VAL A 10 4.24 11.54 -4.06
CA VAL A 10 4.79 12.69 -4.80
C VAL A 10 5.98 13.26 -4.04
N PHE A 11 7.12 13.33 -4.71
CA PHE A 11 8.33 13.95 -4.19
C PHE A 11 8.93 14.89 -5.23
N ASN A 12 9.12 16.16 -4.88
CA ASN A 12 9.69 17.16 -5.76
C ASN A 12 9.01 17.20 -7.16
N ASP A 13 7.69 17.33 -7.18
CA ASP A 13 6.83 17.39 -8.38
C ASP A 13 6.89 16.15 -9.30
N THR A 14 7.47 15.07 -8.83
CA THR A 14 7.49 13.77 -9.52
C THR A 14 6.66 12.77 -8.76
N LEU A 15 5.78 12.07 -9.46
CA LEU A 15 4.98 11.00 -8.93
C LEU A 15 5.77 9.69 -9.03
N TYR A 16 5.91 9.00 -7.90
CA TYR A 16 6.54 7.69 -7.76
C TYR A 16 5.49 6.65 -7.39
N VAL A 17 5.65 5.43 -7.89
CA VAL A 17 4.83 4.28 -7.50
C VAL A 17 5.75 3.16 -7.04
N TYR A 18 5.46 2.63 -5.87
CA TYR A 18 6.16 1.53 -5.22
C TYR A 18 5.22 0.33 -5.15
N PRO A 19 5.29 -0.59 -6.11
CA PRO A 19 4.43 -1.77 -6.16
C PRO A 19 5.04 -3.00 -5.51
N SER A 20 4.19 -4.01 -5.29
CA SER A 20 4.63 -5.41 -5.33
C SER A 20 4.95 -5.82 -6.76
N HIS A 21 5.95 -6.67 -6.95
CA HIS A 21 6.31 -7.24 -8.24
C HIS A 21 5.79 -8.68 -8.34
N ASP A 22 4.68 -8.88 -9.06
CA ASP A 22 4.16 -10.20 -9.35
C ASP A 22 5.03 -10.89 -10.40
N GLU A 23 5.55 -12.07 -10.11
CA GLU A 23 6.37 -12.85 -11.03
C GLU A 23 5.59 -13.24 -12.30
N ASP A 24 6.22 -13.20 -13.47
CA ASP A 24 5.56 -13.45 -14.77
C ASP A 24 4.87 -14.82 -14.87
N MET A 25 5.40 -15.83 -14.17
CA MET A 25 4.84 -17.18 -14.14
C MET A 25 4.18 -17.53 -12.80
N ALA A 26 3.84 -16.51 -11.99
CA ALA A 26 3.27 -16.72 -10.68
C ALA A 26 1.94 -17.49 -10.71
N THR A 27 1.82 -18.41 -9.75
CA THR A 27 0.58 -19.14 -9.40
C THR A 27 0.24 -18.98 -7.91
N ASN A 28 1.00 -18.14 -7.21
CA ASN A 28 0.83 -17.75 -5.82
C ASN A 28 1.56 -16.42 -5.56
N PHE A 29 1.41 -15.84 -4.37
CA PHE A 29 2.09 -14.59 -3.97
C PHE A 29 3.51 -14.85 -3.45
N ASN A 30 4.44 -15.15 -4.35
CA ASN A 30 5.84 -15.46 -4.05
C ASN A 30 6.83 -14.37 -4.50
N MET A 31 6.39 -13.11 -4.44
CA MET A 31 7.20 -11.94 -4.82
C MET A 31 8.53 -11.91 -4.04
N LYS A 32 9.60 -11.40 -4.70
CA LYS A 32 10.98 -11.44 -4.20
C LYS A 32 11.67 -10.10 -4.14
N ASP A 33 11.15 -9.12 -4.87
CA ASP A 33 11.75 -7.80 -5.00
C ASP A 33 10.69 -6.72 -5.23
N TRP A 34 11.15 -5.47 -5.21
CA TRP A 34 10.33 -4.29 -5.45
C TRP A 34 11.00 -3.39 -6.48
N HIS A 35 10.24 -3.03 -7.50
CA HIS A 35 10.58 -2.00 -8.46
C HIS A 35 10.07 -0.63 -8.01
N VAL A 36 10.58 0.43 -8.64
CA VAL A 36 10.04 1.78 -8.50
C VAL A 36 9.80 2.36 -9.89
N PHE A 37 8.62 2.93 -10.04
CA PHE A 37 8.25 3.64 -11.26
C PHE A 37 8.06 5.12 -10.97
N SER A 38 8.37 5.98 -11.93
CA SER A 38 8.11 7.42 -11.80
C SER A 38 7.58 8.07 -13.08
N THR A 39 6.89 9.19 -12.89
CA THR A 39 6.39 10.01 -13.98
C THR A 39 6.26 11.47 -13.55
N THR A 40 6.36 12.37 -14.51
CA THR A 40 6.04 13.80 -14.34
C THR A 40 4.76 14.23 -15.08
N ASP A 41 4.18 13.35 -15.91
CA ASP A 41 3.03 13.65 -16.77
C ASP A 41 1.92 12.57 -16.75
N MET A 42 2.12 11.48 -16.00
CA MET A 42 1.24 10.30 -15.90
C MET A 42 0.98 9.58 -17.24
N GLN A 43 1.76 9.89 -18.27
CA GLN A 43 1.70 9.26 -19.60
C GLN A 43 2.97 8.47 -19.88
N ASN A 44 4.12 9.09 -19.59
CA ASN A 44 5.43 8.48 -19.78
C ASN A 44 5.98 8.04 -18.42
N TRP A 45 6.23 6.74 -18.29
CA TRP A 45 6.71 6.14 -17.05
C TRP A 45 8.14 5.65 -17.21
N THR A 46 8.95 5.89 -16.21
CA THR A 46 10.31 5.35 -16.08
C THR A 46 10.30 4.21 -15.08
N ASP A 47 10.71 3.02 -15.49
CA ASP A 47 11.06 1.92 -14.58
C ASP A 47 12.50 2.09 -14.14
N HIS A 48 12.72 2.25 -12.83
CA HIS A 48 14.04 2.38 -12.22
C HIS A 48 14.69 1.03 -11.91
N GLY A 49 14.03 -0.07 -12.24
CA GLY A 49 14.49 -1.42 -11.94
C GLY A 49 14.26 -1.81 -10.47
N VAL A 50 14.95 -2.87 -10.04
CA VAL A 50 14.87 -3.38 -8.66
C VAL A 50 15.51 -2.38 -7.71
N ALA A 51 14.71 -1.81 -6.82
CA ALA A 51 15.13 -0.84 -5.83
C ALA A 51 15.54 -1.49 -4.49
N PHE A 52 14.95 -2.67 -4.20
CA PHE A 52 15.20 -3.49 -3.01
C PHE A 52 14.72 -4.91 -3.25
N SER A 53 15.33 -5.90 -2.58
CA SER A 53 14.98 -7.31 -2.77
C SER A 53 15.16 -8.13 -1.50
N LEU A 54 14.61 -9.35 -1.46
CA LEU A 54 14.84 -10.30 -0.37
C LEU A 54 16.32 -10.67 -0.22
N ASN A 55 17.13 -10.55 -1.28
CA ASN A 55 18.58 -10.80 -1.22
C ASN A 55 19.33 -9.74 -0.39
N ASP A 56 18.73 -8.56 -0.20
CA ASP A 56 19.29 -7.46 0.57
C ASP A 56 18.89 -7.54 2.06
N ILE A 57 18.08 -8.55 2.44
CA ILE A 57 17.53 -8.73 3.79
C ILE A 57 18.13 -9.99 4.42
N SER A 58 18.91 -9.82 5.47
CA SER A 58 19.59 -10.95 6.14
C SER A 58 18.69 -11.83 7.02
N TRP A 59 17.50 -11.35 7.38
CA TRP A 59 16.61 -11.94 8.39
C TRP A 59 15.23 -12.38 7.82
N ALA A 60 15.05 -12.30 6.51
CA ALA A 60 13.83 -12.76 5.83
C ALA A 60 14.17 -13.28 4.44
N SER A 61 13.32 -14.19 3.91
CA SER A 61 13.58 -14.88 2.65
C SER A 61 12.36 -15.08 1.76
N SER A 62 11.20 -14.52 2.13
CA SER A 62 9.96 -14.76 1.37
C SER A 62 8.95 -13.63 1.54
N LYS A 63 8.02 -13.56 0.62
CA LYS A 63 6.82 -12.71 0.69
C LYS A 63 7.15 -11.20 0.71
N ALA A 64 7.87 -10.74 -0.31
CA ALA A 64 8.13 -9.34 -0.58
C ALA A 64 6.85 -8.64 -1.09
N TRP A 65 5.90 -8.36 -0.17
CA TRP A 65 4.55 -7.91 -0.52
C TRP A 65 4.42 -6.38 -0.48
N ALA A 66 3.19 -5.87 -0.39
CA ALA A 66 2.80 -4.48 -0.51
C ALA A 66 3.66 -3.50 0.32
N PRO A 67 4.51 -2.66 -0.28
CA PRO A 67 5.34 -1.71 0.43
C PRO A 67 4.69 -0.34 0.53
N ASP A 68 5.30 0.54 1.33
CA ASP A 68 5.06 1.98 1.25
C ASP A 68 6.37 2.76 1.44
N CYS A 69 6.46 3.95 0.85
CA CYS A 69 7.65 4.79 0.94
C CYS A 69 7.28 6.23 1.29
N ILE A 70 8.08 6.86 2.14
CA ILE A 70 7.89 8.27 2.48
C ILE A 70 9.23 9.01 2.58
N LYS A 71 9.19 10.29 2.24
CA LYS A 71 10.34 11.19 2.39
C LYS A 71 10.29 11.91 3.73
N ARG A 72 11.44 11.94 4.44
CA ARG A 72 11.65 12.84 5.57
C ARG A 72 13.05 13.46 5.46
N ASN A 73 13.12 14.77 5.49
CA ASN A 73 14.37 15.50 5.22
C ASN A 73 14.97 15.12 3.86
N ASN A 74 16.20 14.62 3.85
CA ASN A 74 16.91 14.21 2.64
C ASN A 74 16.92 12.69 2.42
N SER A 75 16.12 11.94 3.18
CA SER A 75 16.09 10.49 3.11
C SER A 75 14.69 9.97 2.76
N TYR A 76 14.66 8.83 2.12
CA TYR A 76 13.47 8.07 1.77
C TYR A 76 13.45 6.80 2.59
N TYR A 77 12.31 6.51 3.20
CA TYR A 77 12.09 5.38 4.10
C TYR A 77 11.07 4.45 3.46
N PHE A 78 11.52 3.26 3.14
CA PHE A 78 10.76 2.21 2.48
C PHE A 78 10.36 1.16 3.50
N TYR A 79 9.06 1.10 3.84
CA TYR A 79 8.50 0.11 4.75
C TYR A 79 7.99 -1.06 3.95
N TYR A 80 8.36 -2.27 4.35
CA TYR A 80 8.06 -3.48 3.59
C TYR A 80 7.65 -4.63 4.50
N PRO A 81 6.61 -5.41 4.13
CA PRO A 81 6.26 -6.63 4.83
C PRO A 81 7.02 -7.80 4.24
N VAL A 82 7.41 -8.74 5.10
CA VAL A 82 8.00 -10.03 4.71
C VAL A 82 7.47 -11.15 5.59
N GLU A 83 7.47 -12.37 5.04
CA GLU A 83 7.10 -13.59 5.76
C GLU A 83 5.71 -13.54 6.43
N GLN A 84 4.85 -12.61 6.01
CA GLN A 84 3.48 -12.41 6.54
C GLN A 84 3.43 -12.09 8.06
N SER A 85 4.56 -11.76 8.66
CA SER A 85 4.69 -11.65 10.12
C SER A 85 5.59 -10.51 10.58
N LYS A 86 6.26 -9.82 9.67
CA LYS A 86 7.31 -8.84 9.98
C LYS A 86 7.23 -7.64 9.06
N ILE A 87 7.42 -6.46 9.61
CA ILE A 87 7.58 -5.21 8.87
C ILE A 87 9.01 -4.72 9.07
N GLY A 88 9.72 -4.51 7.97
CA GLY A 88 11.05 -3.89 7.94
C GLY A 88 11.00 -2.44 7.49
N VAL A 89 12.13 -1.76 7.59
CA VAL A 89 12.36 -0.43 7.03
C VAL A 89 13.72 -0.39 6.37
N ALA A 90 13.76 0.08 5.11
CA ALA A 90 14.99 0.34 4.39
C ALA A 90 15.10 1.83 4.04
N VAL A 91 16.32 2.34 3.86
CA VAL A 91 16.60 3.77 3.70
C VAL A 91 17.44 4.00 2.46
N SER A 92 17.16 5.11 1.76
CA SER A 92 17.93 5.59 0.62
C SER A 92 18.00 7.12 0.61
N ASP A 93 19.00 7.69 -0.04
CA ASP A 93 19.10 9.12 -0.38
C ASP A 93 18.34 9.48 -1.67
N LYS A 94 17.83 8.47 -2.39
CA LYS A 94 17.05 8.62 -3.64
C LYS A 94 15.68 7.97 -3.52
N PRO A 95 14.64 8.54 -4.16
CA PRO A 95 13.29 7.99 -4.10
C PRO A 95 13.18 6.60 -4.75
N PHE A 96 14.08 6.24 -5.63
CA PHE A 96 14.09 4.98 -6.38
C PHE A 96 15.19 4.01 -5.92
N GLY A 97 15.83 4.27 -4.78
CA GLY A 97 16.87 3.39 -4.23
C GLY A 97 18.26 3.60 -4.89
N PRO A 98 19.21 2.64 -4.72
CA PRO A 98 18.97 1.41 -3.96
C PRO A 98 18.68 1.69 -2.48
N PHE A 99 17.82 0.88 -1.89
CA PHE A 99 17.53 0.94 -0.46
C PHE A 99 18.43 -0.01 0.33
N THR A 100 18.69 0.31 1.59
CA THR A 100 19.46 -0.53 2.50
C THR A 100 18.74 -0.66 3.84
N ASP A 101 18.74 -1.84 4.43
CA ASP A 101 18.18 -2.09 5.76
C ASP A 101 19.17 -1.65 6.86
N PRO A 102 18.91 -0.56 7.60
CA PRO A 102 19.82 -0.07 8.63
C PRO A 102 19.75 -0.87 9.93
N LEU A 103 18.69 -1.68 10.13
CA LEU A 103 18.43 -2.37 11.38
C LEU A 103 18.97 -3.79 11.40
N ASN A 104 19.07 -4.45 10.25
CA ASN A 104 19.35 -5.89 10.12
C ASN A 104 18.42 -6.78 10.98
N LYS A 105 17.18 -6.33 11.17
CA LYS A 105 16.11 -6.99 11.91
C LYS A 105 14.77 -6.32 11.58
N PRO A 106 13.62 -6.95 11.88
CA PRO A 106 12.33 -6.26 11.76
C PRO A 106 12.28 -4.98 12.57
N LEU A 107 11.61 -3.96 12.04
CA LEU A 107 11.21 -2.78 12.83
C LEU A 107 10.16 -3.17 13.86
N ILE A 108 9.19 -4.00 13.44
CA ILE A 108 8.09 -4.51 14.27
C ILE A 108 7.62 -5.86 13.71
N ASP A 109 7.19 -6.78 14.57
CA ASP A 109 6.69 -8.09 14.18
C ASP A 109 5.52 -8.56 15.06
N ILE A 110 4.98 -9.73 14.75
CA ILE A 110 3.83 -10.32 15.49
C ILE A 110 4.12 -10.65 16.97
N ASN A 111 5.39 -10.69 17.38
CA ASN A 111 5.79 -10.95 18.76
C ASN A 111 5.97 -9.66 19.57
N THR A 112 5.85 -8.52 18.92
CA THR A 112 5.95 -7.22 19.59
C THR A 112 4.79 -7.01 20.55
N GLU A 113 5.08 -6.57 21.76
CA GLU A 113 4.07 -6.33 22.79
C GLU A 113 3.00 -5.35 22.30
N GLY A 114 1.73 -5.72 22.45
CA GLY A 114 0.57 -4.94 22.03
C GLY A 114 0.13 -5.16 20.57
N VAL A 115 0.92 -5.87 19.75
CA VAL A 115 0.50 -6.25 18.39
C VAL A 115 -0.60 -7.29 18.45
N VAL A 116 -1.65 -7.07 17.64
CA VAL A 116 -2.71 -8.05 17.40
C VAL A 116 -2.65 -8.48 15.94
N CYS A 117 -2.38 -9.76 15.72
CA CYS A 117 -2.33 -10.38 14.41
C CYS A 117 -3.30 -11.56 14.35
N ASN A 118 -4.42 -11.39 13.63
CA ASN A 118 -5.46 -12.40 13.52
C ASN A 118 -5.31 -13.28 12.27
N ARG A 119 -4.44 -12.88 11.33
CA ARG A 119 -4.13 -13.64 10.11
C ARG A 119 -2.70 -13.33 9.64
N ASP A 120 -2.50 -12.23 8.90
CA ASP A 120 -1.20 -11.79 8.40
C ASP A 120 -0.87 -10.41 8.96
N PHE A 121 0.42 -10.12 9.16
CA PHE A 121 0.91 -8.82 9.62
C PHE A 121 1.64 -8.15 8.46
N ILE A 122 0.88 -7.41 7.66
CA ILE A 122 1.24 -6.95 6.32
C ILE A 122 0.77 -5.50 6.07
N ASP A 123 1.01 -5.01 4.86
CA ASP A 123 0.50 -3.77 4.28
C ASP A 123 0.84 -2.54 5.13
N PRO A 124 2.14 -2.27 5.36
CA PRO A 124 2.52 -1.05 6.04
C PRO A 124 2.10 0.17 5.23
N ALA A 125 1.49 1.15 5.91
CA ALA A 125 1.19 2.46 5.36
C ALA A 125 1.75 3.54 6.28
N VAL A 126 2.60 4.41 5.76
CA VAL A 126 3.25 5.47 6.54
C VAL A 126 2.60 6.82 6.23
N PHE A 127 2.39 7.61 7.27
CA PHE A 127 1.82 8.96 7.16
C PHE A 127 2.59 9.92 8.06
N ILE A 128 2.95 11.09 7.53
CA ILE A 128 3.52 12.19 8.33
C ILE A 128 2.47 13.30 8.40
N ASP A 129 2.09 13.67 9.60
CA ASP A 129 1.13 14.72 9.85
C ASP A 129 1.77 16.13 9.75
N ASP A 130 0.93 17.17 9.72
CA ASP A 130 1.36 18.57 9.58
C ASP A 130 2.26 19.05 10.72
N ASP A 131 2.15 18.45 11.90
CA ASP A 131 3.02 18.71 13.06
C ASP A 131 4.36 17.97 12.98
N GLY A 132 4.56 17.16 11.93
CA GLY A 132 5.75 16.36 11.69
C GLY A 132 5.78 15.02 12.44
N GLN A 133 4.73 14.64 13.18
CA GLN A 133 4.63 13.30 13.74
C GLN A 133 4.35 12.29 12.63
N ALA A 134 5.16 11.25 12.57
CA ALA A 134 4.97 10.14 11.65
C ALA A 134 4.27 8.96 12.33
N TYR A 135 3.41 8.31 11.57
CA TYR A 135 2.65 7.12 11.98
C TYR A 135 2.87 6.01 10.98
N LEU A 136 2.93 4.78 11.46
CA LEU A 136 2.97 3.58 10.65
C LEU A 136 1.78 2.69 11.02
N TYR A 137 0.94 2.38 10.04
CA TYR A 137 -0.23 1.52 10.16
C TYR A 137 0.07 0.19 9.47
N MET A 138 -0.44 -0.93 10.00
CA MET A 138 -0.19 -2.25 9.43
C MET A 138 -1.16 -3.30 9.96
N GLY A 139 -1.27 -4.41 9.25
CA GLY A 139 -2.01 -5.60 9.69
C GLY A 139 -3.07 -6.07 8.72
N GLN A 140 -3.68 -7.19 9.07
CA GLN A 140 -4.83 -7.77 8.37
C GLN A 140 -5.89 -8.17 9.40
N LEU A 141 -7.15 -7.85 9.12
CA LEU A 141 -8.32 -8.00 10.01
C LEU A 141 -8.33 -7.07 11.23
N VAL A 142 -7.17 -6.59 11.68
CA VAL A 142 -7.01 -5.62 12.77
C VAL A 142 -5.95 -4.61 12.34
N VAL A 143 -6.26 -3.32 12.49
CA VAL A 143 -5.31 -2.24 12.21
C VAL A 143 -4.49 -1.97 13.46
N ASN A 144 -3.19 -2.25 13.38
CA ASN A 144 -2.19 -1.82 14.35
C ASN A 144 -1.55 -0.52 13.87
N ALA A 145 -1.25 0.39 14.77
CA ALA A 145 -0.54 1.62 14.47
C ALA A 145 0.51 1.93 15.53
N VAL A 146 1.62 2.53 15.10
CA VAL A 146 2.67 3.04 15.98
C VAL A 146 3.03 4.47 15.61
N LYS A 147 3.49 5.26 16.58
CA LYS A 147 4.12 6.55 16.34
C LYS A 147 5.60 6.32 16.07
N LEU A 148 6.04 6.64 14.87
CA LEU A 148 7.46 6.58 14.54
C LEU A 148 8.23 7.72 15.24
N ASN A 149 9.43 7.41 15.67
CA ASN A 149 10.37 8.43 16.15
C ASN A 149 10.90 9.28 14.97
N LYS A 150 11.59 10.37 15.28
CA LYS A 150 12.12 11.28 14.26
C LYS A 150 13.11 10.65 13.31
N ASP A 151 13.74 9.56 13.70
CA ASP A 151 14.69 8.78 12.90
C ASP A 151 14.01 7.91 11.83
N MET A 152 12.69 7.72 11.93
CA MET A 152 11.86 6.90 11.03
C MET A 152 12.22 5.41 10.99
N VAL A 153 13.17 4.96 11.80
CA VAL A 153 13.63 3.56 11.90
C VAL A 153 13.41 2.97 13.29
N SER A 154 12.69 3.69 14.13
CA SER A 154 12.23 3.27 15.45
C SER A 154 10.86 3.87 15.76
N TYR A 155 10.19 3.41 16.80
CA TYR A 155 8.89 3.93 17.25
C TYR A 155 8.87 4.12 18.77
N ASP A 156 7.82 4.76 19.32
CA ASP A 156 7.70 5.16 20.73
C ASP A 156 7.47 3.99 21.71
N GLY A 157 7.48 2.75 21.21
CA GLY A 157 7.29 1.52 22.00
C GLY A 157 5.84 1.17 22.27
N LYS A 158 4.87 1.97 21.81
CA LYS A 158 3.45 1.72 22.03
C LYS A 158 2.74 1.34 20.73
N VAL A 159 1.99 0.23 20.78
CA VAL A 159 1.07 -0.18 19.71
C VAL A 159 -0.34 0.32 20.03
N HIS A 160 -1.00 0.93 19.05
CA HIS A 160 -2.38 1.38 19.11
C HIS A 160 -3.23 0.50 18.19
N LEU A 161 -4.32 -0.03 18.70
CA LEU A 161 -5.34 -0.71 17.88
C LEU A 161 -6.38 0.32 17.50
N LEU A 162 -6.66 0.47 16.19
CA LEU A 162 -7.58 1.49 15.73
C LEU A 162 -9.04 1.04 15.87
N GLU A 163 -9.85 1.91 16.48
CA GLU A 163 -11.29 1.71 16.66
C GLU A 163 -12.08 2.26 15.45
N GLY A 164 -13.23 1.63 15.15
CA GLY A 164 -14.11 2.05 14.05
C GLY A 164 -13.70 1.52 12.68
N THR A 165 -12.93 0.43 12.67
CA THR A 165 -12.44 -0.26 11.46
C THR A 165 -12.96 -1.70 11.37
N ASP A 166 -14.17 -1.97 11.84
CA ASP A 166 -14.73 -3.33 12.03
C ASP A 166 -14.81 -4.17 10.75
N ASP A 167 -14.94 -3.52 9.59
CA ASP A 167 -14.98 -4.18 8.29
C ASP A 167 -13.61 -4.25 7.59
N PHE A 168 -12.55 -3.81 8.26
CA PHE A 168 -11.20 -3.87 7.72
C PHE A 168 -10.77 -5.31 7.43
N PHE A 169 -10.22 -5.50 6.23
CA PHE A 169 -9.57 -6.75 5.85
C PHE A 169 -8.07 -6.53 5.67
N GLU A 170 -7.63 -5.65 4.75
CA GLU A 170 -6.21 -5.37 4.45
C GLU A 170 -6.03 -4.04 3.72
N ALA A 171 -4.82 -3.74 3.21
CA ALA A 171 -4.53 -2.65 2.30
C ALA A 171 -4.85 -1.27 2.85
N ILE A 172 -4.20 -0.93 3.95
CA ILE A 172 -4.39 0.35 4.64
C ILE A 172 -3.80 1.49 3.81
N TRP A 173 -4.49 2.62 3.78
CA TRP A 173 -3.93 3.89 3.33
C TRP A 173 -4.42 5.04 4.19
N MET A 174 -3.52 5.94 4.59
CA MET A 174 -3.85 7.15 5.34
C MET A 174 -3.53 8.39 4.53
N HIS A 175 -4.47 9.31 4.43
CA HIS A 175 -4.24 10.64 3.90
C HIS A 175 -5.08 11.68 4.63
N LYS A 176 -4.77 12.97 4.43
CA LYS A 176 -5.47 14.10 5.03
C LYS A 176 -6.07 14.98 3.94
N TYR A 177 -7.31 15.37 4.11
CA TYR A 177 -8.00 16.32 3.24
C TYR A 177 -8.86 17.26 4.10
N ASN A 178 -8.70 18.59 3.93
CA ASN A 178 -9.39 19.61 4.71
C ASN A 178 -9.36 19.37 6.23
N ASN A 179 -8.19 19.07 6.78
CA ASN A 179 -7.94 18.77 8.19
C ASN A 179 -8.67 17.54 8.74
N VAL A 180 -9.24 16.70 7.90
CA VAL A 180 -9.84 15.42 8.27
C VAL A 180 -8.92 14.29 7.85
N TYR A 181 -8.75 13.28 8.69
CA TYR A 181 -7.99 12.07 8.39
C TYR A 181 -8.91 11.04 7.74
N TYR A 182 -8.47 10.53 6.60
CA TYR A 182 -9.14 9.49 5.82
C TYR A 182 -8.30 8.22 5.90
N LEU A 183 -8.82 7.22 6.58
CA LEU A 183 -8.29 5.86 6.56
C LEU A 183 -9.09 5.06 5.55
N SER A 184 -8.48 4.70 4.44
CA SER A 184 -9.08 3.82 3.44
C SER A 184 -8.43 2.45 3.47
N TYR A 185 -9.20 1.42 3.09
CA TYR A 185 -8.80 0.03 3.25
C TYR A 185 -9.66 -0.88 2.37
N VAL A 186 -9.21 -2.09 2.15
CA VAL A 186 -10.05 -3.14 1.57
C VAL A 186 -10.92 -3.75 2.67
N GLY A 187 -12.24 -3.71 2.46
CA GLY A 187 -13.22 -4.35 3.34
C GLY A 187 -13.29 -5.87 3.12
N LYS A 188 -13.92 -6.59 4.06
CA LYS A 188 -14.07 -8.06 4.03
C LYS A 188 -14.78 -8.58 2.78
N SER A 189 -15.56 -7.77 2.09
CA SER A 189 -16.21 -8.09 0.83
C SER A 189 -15.39 -7.77 -0.42
N GLY A 190 -14.21 -7.10 -0.26
CA GLY A 190 -13.24 -6.87 -1.33
C GLY A 190 -13.31 -5.49 -1.98
N GLU A 191 -14.26 -4.62 -1.59
CA GLU A 191 -14.31 -3.22 -2.03
C GLU A 191 -13.31 -2.37 -1.27
N ILE A 192 -12.84 -1.28 -1.88
CA ILE A 192 -12.10 -0.24 -1.18
C ILE A 192 -13.09 0.69 -0.51
N LYS A 193 -13.01 0.74 0.81
CA LYS A 193 -13.84 1.52 1.73
C LYS A 193 -13.03 2.57 2.44
N TYR A 194 -13.72 3.52 3.09
CA TYR A 194 -13.04 4.50 3.92
C TYR A 194 -13.85 4.89 5.15
N CYS A 195 -13.13 5.32 6.14
CA CYS A 195 -13.61 5.96 7.35
C CYS A 195 -12.84 7.25 7.61
N THR A 196 -13.36 8.12 8.43
CA THR A 196 -12.74 9.41 8.77
C THR A 196 -12.65 9.61 10.28
N SER A 197 -11.69 10.44 10.68
CA SER A 197 -11.49 10.86 12.07
C SER A 197 -10.88 12.27 12.12
N ASP A 198 -11.01 12.93 13.28
CA ASP A 198 -10.28 14.16 13.60
C ASP A 198 -8.90 13.88 14.22
N ASN A 199 -8.54 12.60 14.37
CA ASN A 199 -7.28 12.16 14.96
C ASN A 199 -6.68 11.00 14.13
N PRO A 200 -5.36 11.00 13.84
CA PRO A 200 -4.72 9.96 13.04
C PRO A 200 -4.75 8.57 13.68
N LEU A 201 -4.99 8.47 14.98
CA LEU A 201 -5.16 7.20 15.70
C LEU A 201 -6.65 6.88 16.01
N GLY A 202 -7.60 7.60 15.41
CA GLY A 202 -9.03 7.38 15.58
C GLY A 202 -9.61 8.01 16.86
N PRO A 203 -10.83 7.60 17.28
CA PRO A 203 -11.66 6.57 16.63
C PRO A 203 -12.16 7.01 15.23
N PHE A 204 -12.31 6.05 14.35
CA PHE A 204 -12.77 6.29 12.99
C PHE A 204 -14.27 6.05 12.82
N LYS A 205 -14.88 6.73 11.83
CA LYS A 205 -16.30 6.57 11.48
C LYS A 205 -16.41 6.21 10.01
N TYR A 206 -17.01 5.08 9.71
CA TYR A 206 -17.29 4.63 8.35
C TYR A 206 -18.05 5.67 7.52
N LYS A 207 -17.66 5.83 6.25
CA LYS A 207 -18.24 6.82 5.33
C LYS A 207 -18.78 6.22 4.04
N GLY A 208 -18.15 5.19 3.49
CA GLY A 208 -18.63 4.61 2.24
C GLY A 208 -17.62 3.77 1.48
N VAL A 209 -18.01 3.43 0.26
CA VAL A 209 -17.20 2.70 -0.73
C VAL A 209 -16.57 3.71 -1.67
N ILE A 210 -15.26 3.59 -1.90
CA ILE A 210 -14.51 4.37 -2.88
C ILE A 210 -14.50 3.65 -4.23
N LEU A 211 -14.16 2.36 -4.22
CA LEU A 211 -14.01 1.56 -5.43
C LEU A 211 -14.59 0.15 -5.21
N GLU A 212 -15.29 -0.33 -6.21
CA GLU A 212 -15.82 -1.70 -6.22
C GLU A 212 -14.70 -2.74 -6.34
N LYS A 213 -15.06 -3.97 -6.06
CA LYS A 213 -14.20 -5.12 -6.25
C LYS A 213 -13.75 -5.24 -7.71
N MET A 214 -12.46 -5.48 -7.90
CA MET A 214 -11.85 -5.64 -9.22
C MET A 214 -11.84 -7.12 -9.68
N ASN A 215 -11.40 -7.35 -10.93
CA ASN A 215 -11.25 -8.69 -11.51
C ASN A 215 -9.95 -9.40 -11.11
N SER A 216 -9.36 -8.99 -10.00
CA SER A 216 -8.20 -9.61 -9.35
C SER A 216 -8.62 -10.34 -8.08
N GLY A 217 -7.80 -11.25 -7.58
CA GLY A 217 -8.09 -12.03 -6.36
C GLY A 217 -8.09 -11.15 -5.10
N THR A 218 -7.28 -10.10 -5.10
CA THR A 218 -7.17 -9.09 -4.06
C THR A 218 -7.56 -7.72 -4.60
N ASN A 219 -7.66 -6.74 -3.73
CA ASN A 219 -7.69 -5.34 -4.07
C ASN A 219 -6.68 -4.60 -3.19
N HIS A 220 -6.12 -3.50 -3.65
CA HIS A 220 -5.18 -2.65 -2.91
C HIS A 220 -5.13 -1.29 -3.57
N HIS A 221 -4.82 -0.23 -2.79
CA HIS A 221 -4.86 1.11 -3.33
C HIS A 221 -3.94 2.08 -2.59
N SER A 222 -3.74 3.22 -3.21
CA SER A 222 -3.26 4.44 -2.57
C SER A 222 -4.00 5.65 -3.13
N ILE A 223 -4.05 6.73 -2.35
CA ILE A 223 -4.71 7.98 -2.75
C ILE A 223 -3.69 9.12 -2.63
N VAL A 224 -3.52 9.88 -3.70
CA VAL A 224 -2.49 10.92 -3.77
C VAL A 224 -2.99 12.16 -4.52
N ALA A 225 -2.59 13.34 -4.05
CA ALA A 225 -2.77 14.59 -4.77
C ALA A 225 -1.57 14.82 -5.72
N TYR A 226 -1.84 15.07 -6.99
CA TYR A 226 -0.82 15.34 -7.98
C TYR A 226 -1.34 16.34 -9.04
N ASN A 227 -0.54 17.35 -9.39
CA ASN A 227 -0.87 18.37 -10.40
C ASN A 227 -2.27 18.96 -10.24
N GLY A 228 -2.66 19.29 -8.98
CA GLY A 228 -3.93 19.94 -8.65
C GLY A 228 -5.16 19.03 -8.70
N ALA A 229 -5.00 17.74 -8.85
CA ALA A 229 -6.08 16.74 -8.80
C ALA A 229 -5.75 15.61 -7.83
N TRP A 230 -6.78 14.90 -7.38
CA TRP A 230 -6.63 13.70 -6.58
C TRP A 230 -6.78 12.47 -7.47
N TYR A 231 -6.00 11.43 -7.16
CA TYR A 231 -6.00 10.15 -7.86
C TYR A 231 -6.04 9.00 -6.88
N ILE A 232 -6.71 7.94 -7.28
CA ILE A 232 -6.61 6.63 -6.66
C ILE A 232 -5.80 5.72 -7.59
N PHE A 233 -4.77 5.10 -7.05
CA PHE A 233 -4.05 4.01 -7.70
C PHE A 233 -4.54 2.71 -7.11
N TYR A 234 -4.75 1.72 -7.95
CA TYR A 234 -5.24 0.40 -7.55
C TYR A 234 -4.72 -0.66 -8.53
N HIS A 235 -5.06 -1.92 -8.36
CA HIS A 235 -4.68 -2.96 -9.32
C HIS A 235 -5.89 -3.75 -9.81
N ASN A 236 -5.73 -4.35 -11.00
CA ASN A 236 -6.64 -5.32 -11.59
C ASN A 236 -5.84 -6.44 -12.29
N SER A 237 -6.49 -7.30 -13.05
CA SER A 237 -5.84 -8.34 -13.87
C SER A 237 -6.03 -8.12 -15.38
N ASP A 238 -6.33 -6.90 -15.82
CA ASP A 238 -6.63 -6.63 -17.24
C ASP A 238 -5.43 -6.88 -18.14
N LEU A 239 -4.20 -6.58 -17.69
CA LEU A 239 -3.00 -6.88 -18.45
C LEU A 239 -2.82 -8.39 -18.67
N TYR A 240 -3.14 -9.20 -17.66
CA TYR A 240 -3.13 -10.65 -17.79
C TYR A 240 -4.08 -11.11 -18.89
N PHE A 241 -5.36 -10.71 -18.83
CA PHE A 241 -6.36 -11.10 -19.84
C PHE A 241 -6.07 -10.54 -21.24
N ARG A 242 -5.45 -9.36 -21.33
CA ARG A 242 -4.98 -8.82 -22.60
C ARG A 242 -3.88 -9.68 -23.23
N ASN A 243 -2.99 -10.23 -22.42
CA ASN A 243 -1.90 -11.11 -22.86
C ASN A 243 -2.36 -12.56 -23.07
N HIS A 244 -3.54 -12.93 -22.57
CA HIS A 244 -4.13 -14.27 -22.68
C HIS A 244 -5.58 -14.15 -23.22
N PRO A 245 -5.74 -13.74 -24.51
CA PRO A 245 -7.05 -13.48 -25.09
C PRO A 245 -7.91 -14.75 -25.24
N GLU A 246 -7.32 -15.93 -25.08
CA GLU A 246 -8.01 -17.23 -25.02
C GLU A 246 -8.75 -17.45 -23.70
N GLU A 247 -8.42 -16.67 -22.65
CA GLU A 247 -9.08 -16.74 -21.37
C GLU A 247 -10.15 -15.65 -21.22
N GLU A 248 -11.35 -16.00 -20.81
CA GLU A 248 -12.37 -15.02 -20.48
C GLU A 248 -12.06 -14.31 -19.14
N PRO A 249 -12.19 -12.97 -19.07
CA PRO A 249 -12.03 -12.22 -17.83
C PRO A 249 -12.95 -12.76 -16.71
N LYS A 250 -12.36 -13.01 -15.55
CA LYS A 250 -13.05 -13.53 -14.37
C LYS A 250 -12.92 -12.56 -13.21
N PHE A 251 -13.93 -12.47 -12.39
CA PHE A 251 -13.91 -11.67 -11.18
C PHE A 251 -13.32 -12.44 -10.00
N GLY A 252 -12.62 -11.71 -9.12
CA GLY A 252 -12.03 -12.24 -7.89
C GLY A 252 -11.01 -13.34 -8.18
N TRP A 253 -11.07 -14.41 -7.42
CA TRP A 253 -10.10 -15.51 -7.49
C TRP A 253 -10.26 -16.44 -8.72
N GLY A 254 -11.32 -16.27 -9.51
CA GLY A 254 -11.65 -17.21 -10.59
C GLY A 254 -11.93 -18.63 -10.06
N HIS A 255 -11.35 -19.64 -10.71
CA HIS A 255 -11.38 -21.02 -10.24
C HIS A 255 -10.03 -21.44 -9.64
N ARG A 256 -9.99 -22.56 -8.93
CA ARG A 256 -8.75 -23.08 -8.33
C ARG A 256 -7.69 -23.26 -9.41
N GLY A 257 -6.52 -22.60 -9.20
CA GLY A 257 -5.39 -22.63 -10.13
C GLY A 257 -5.42 -21.56 -11.22
N SER A 258 -6.40 -20.64 -11.21
CA SER A 258 -6.36 -19.46 -12.10
C SER A 258 -5.12 -18.62 -11.82
N PRO A 259 -4.32 -18.25 -12.83
CA PRO A 259 -3.10 -17.45 -12.60
C PRO A 259 -3.35 -15.96 -12.46
N HIS A 260 -4.44 -15.41 -13.03
CA HIS A 260 -4.72 -13.98 -13.06
C HIS A 260 -4.70 -13.27 -11.67
N PRO A 261 -5.09 -13.91 -10.54
CA PRO A 261 -4.99 -13.25 -9.23
C PRO A 261 -3.55 -12.97 -8.78
N TYR A 262 -2.56 -13.60 -9.41
CA TYR A 262 -1.14 -13.51 -9.08
C TYR A 262 -0.32 -12.80 -10.17
N ARG A 263 -0.99 -12.22 -11.18
CA ARG A 263 -0.39 -11.48 -12.30
C ARG A 263 -1.20 -10.23 -12.56
N ARG A 264 -1.11 -9.32 -11.61
CA ARG A 264 -1.92 -8.11 -11.54
C ARG A 264 -1.25 -6.95 -12.30
N SER A 265 -1.99 -5.89 -12.53
CA SER A 265 -1.52 -4.67 -13.17
C SER A 265 -2.06 -3.43 -12.47
N ILE A 266 -1.19 -2.44 -12.28
CA ILE A 266 -1.58 -1.16 -11.66
C ILE A 266 -2.39 -0.34 -12.66
N CYS A 267 -3.45 0.27 -12.13
CA CYS A 267 -4.30 1.24 -12.78
C CYS A 267 -4.44 2.49 -11.92
N PHE A 268 -4.95 3.57 -12.47
CA PHE A 268 -5.30 4.77 -11.71
C PHE A 268 -6.49 5.49 -12.34
N ASP A 269 -7.27 6.15 -11.49
CA ASP A 269 -8.38 7.02 -11.89
C ASP A 269 -8.39 8.29 -11.06
N LYS A 270 -9.08 9.33 -11.54
CA LYS A 270 -9.33 10.53 -10.76
C LYS A 270 -10.26 10.24 -9.59
N LEU A 271 -9.96 10.85 -8.46
CA LEU A 271 -10.77 10.79 -7.25
C LEU A 271 -11.34 12.20 -6.98
N TYR A 272 -12.61 12.26 -6.62
CA TYR A 272 -13.30 13.50 -6.35
C TYR A 272 -13.92 13.50 -4.95
N TYR A 273 -13.89 14.68 -4.31
CA TYR A 273 -14.58 14.93 -3.05
C TYR A 273 -15.86 15.71 -3.32
N ASN A 274 -16.90 15.42 -2.55
CA ASN A 274 -18.10 16.23 -2.47
C ASN A 274 -17.84 17.47 -1.58
N GLN A 275 -18.75 18.43 -1.60
CA GLN A 275 -18.62 19.65 -0.77
C GLN A 275 -18.58 19.36 0.74
N ASP A 276 -19.19 18.27 1.19
CA ASP A 276 -19.20 17.81 2.59
C ASP A 276 -17.93 16.99 2.96
N GLY A 277 -16.97 16.86 2.04
CA GLY A 277 -15.75 16.10 2.25
C GLY A 277 -15.89 14.59 2.01
N THR A 278 -17.09 14.07 1.67
CA THR A 278 -17.20 12.66 1.31
C THR A 278 -16.55 12.38 -0.05
N ILE A 279 -15.98 11.19 -0.21
CA ILE A 279 -15.37 10.75 -1.47
C ILE A 279 -16.49 10.25 -2.41
N GLN A 280 -16.47 10.71 -3.65
CA GLN A 280 -17.33 10.18 -4.70
C GLN A 280 -16.84 8.78 -5.09
N LYS A 281 -17.79 7.85 -5.27
CA LYS A 281 -17.45 6.51 -5.75
C LYS A 281 -16.79 6.59 -7.12
N VAL A 282 -15.64 5.97 -7.25
CA VAL A 282 -14.85 5.97 -8.49
C VAL A 282 -15.51 5.05 -9.52
N VAL A 283 -15.64 5.57 -10.73
CA VAL A 283 -16.01 4.79 -11.93
C VAL A 283 -14.71 4.57 -12.70
N THR A 284 -14.30 3.32 -12.79
CA THR A 284 -13.03 2.95 -13.43
C THR A 284 -13.05 3.26 -14.94
N THR A 285 -11.99 3.85 -15.43
CA THR A 285 -11.74 3.94 -16.87
C THR A 285 -11.30 2.58 -17.42
N LYS A 286 -11.81 2.22 -18.61
CA LYS A 286 -11.47 0.94 -19.28
C LYS A 286 -10.21 1.09 -20.12
#